data_4c8ae5ce815fa8e52d156ad4f451500e
#
_entry.id   4c8ae5ce815fa8e52d156ad4f451500e
#
_cell.length_a   1.000
_cell.length_b   1.000
_cell.length_c   1.000
_cell.angle_alpha   90.00
_cell.angle_beta   90.00
_cell.angle_gamma   90.00
#
_symmetry.space_group_name_H-M   'P 1'
#
loop_
_entity.id
_entity.type
_entity.pdbx_description
1 polymer ?
#
loop_
_entity_poly.entity_id
_entity_poly.type
_entity_poly.pdbx_seq_one_letter_code
_entity_poly.pdbx_strand_id
1 'polypeptide(L)'
;MKVTGILLAAGASRRMARDKLIISLGGRTVLRRSAEALLNAGVTDIIIAVSDATRQEAEALCAQYGLRTVNGGETRGDSVYNALRAADCDIALIHDGARCLVSEEIIRDSIRCAAEFGSGVAAIPARDTMWREGELVDRNGVMLAQTPQSFKYDRIMKAYRQAKDDGVQATDDCALYKRLYGSVHYSLGGVINQKLTTEEDIELFQKLTARERIGYGEDTHRLTEGRRLVIGGVEIPYRLGLMGHSDADVLILSLIHISEPTRRTPIS
;
A
#
# COMPACT_ATOMS: atom_id res chain seq x y z
N MET A 1 -7.72 -22.55 -9.07
CA MET A 1 -8.36 -21.22 -9.23
C MET A 1 -7.24 -20.21 -9.45
N LYS A 2 -7.19 -19.60 -10.61
CA LYS A 2 -6.21 -18.58 -10.99
C LYS A 2 -6.75 -17.19 -10.64
N VAL A 3 -5.95 -16.39 -9.93
CA VAL A 3 -6.31 -15.02 -9.53
C VAL A 3 -5.35 -14.06 -10.20
N THR A 4 -5.88 -13.05 -10.89
CA THR A 4 -5.07 -11.94 -11.39
C THR A 4 -5.41 -10.66 -10.59
N GLY A 5 -4.41 -10.07 -9.97
CA GLY A 5 -4.47 -8.74 -9.34
C GLY A 5 -4.36 -7.65 -10.40
N ILE A 6 -5.29 -6.71 -10.40
CA ILE A 6 -5.25 -5.50 -11.22
C ILE A 6 -4.96 -4.34 -10.29
N LEU A 7 -3.73 -3.81 -10.34
CA LEU A 7 -3.28 -2.71 -9.49
C LEU A 7 -3.36 -1.39 -10.26
N LEU A 8 -4.22 -0.48 -9.80
CA LEU A 8 -4.46 0.78 -10.50
C LEU A 8 -3.45 1.84 -10.11
N ALA A 9 -2.60 2.21 -11.04
CA ALA A 9 -1.55 3.21 -10.88
C ALA A 9 -1.58 4.32 -11.95
N ALA A 10 -2.66 4.42 -12.75
CA ALA A 10 -2.80 5.40 -13.82
C ALA A 10 -3.57 6.67 -13.43
N GLY A 11 -4.01 6.80 -12.17
CA GLY A 11 -4.81 7.94 -11.72
C GLY A 11 -3.97 9.22 -11.64
N ALA A 12 -4.41 10.29 -12.32
CA ALA A 12 -3.81 11.61 -12.14
C ALA A 12 -4.04 12.12 -10.72
N SER A 13 -2.97 12.40 -9.98
CA SER A 13 -3.00 12.91 -8.59
C SER A 13 -3.40 14.39 -8.54
N ARG A 14 -4.57 14.75 -9.12
CA ARG A 14 -5.01 16.15 -9.34
C ARG A 14 -5.05 17.04 -8.10
N ARG A 15 -5.10 16.45 -6.91
CA ARG A 15 -5.17 17.14 -5.60
C ARG A 15 -3.83 17.27 -4.90
N MET A 16 -2.75 16.77 -5.49
CA MET A 16 -1.41 16.76 -4.92
C MET A 16 -0.39 17.27 -5.94
N ALA A 17 0.63 17.99 -5.48
CA ALA A 17 1.66 18.57 -6.34
C ALA A 17 2.53 17.53 -7.06
N ARG A 18 2.55 16.28 -6.55
CA ARG A 18 3.32 15.14 -7.11
C ARG A 18 2.47 13.88 -7.10
N ASP A 19 2.87 12.89 -7.91
CA ASP A 19 2.15 11.63 -7.92
C ASP A 19 2.35 10.90 -6.59
N LYS A 20 1.22 10.66 -5.90
CA LYS A 20 1.18 10.03 -4.58
C LYS A 20 1.69 8.59 -4.56
N LEU A 21 1.64 7.89 -5.70
CA LEU A 21 2.02 6.48 -5.78
C LEU A 21 3.54 6.26 -5.72
N ILE A 22 4.32 7.30 -6.07
CA ILE A 22 5.79 7.28 -6.00
C ILE A 22 6.34 7.88 -4.70
N ILE A 23 5.46 8.36 -3.80
CA ILE A 23 5.89 8.86 -2.48
C ILE A 23 6.43 7.69 -1.66
N SER A 24 7.57 7.91 -0.98
CA SER A 24 8.17 6.94 -0.08
C SER A 24 7.55 7.01 1.31
N LEU A 25 7.11 5.87 1.82
CA LEU A 25 6.58 5.67 3.16
C LEU A 25 7.40 4.59 3.85
N GLY A 26 8.21 4.95 4.84
CA GLY A 26 9.08 3.99 5.54
C GLY A 26 10.04 3.24 4.60
N GLY A 27 10.64 3.94 3.61
CA GLY A 27 11.62 3.41 2.66
C GLY A 27 11.06 2.61 1.49
N ARG A 28 9.73 2.59 1.28
CA ARG A 28 9.08 1.94 0.12
C ARG A 28 8.05 2.88 -0.49
N THR A 29 7.92 2.89 -1.81
CA THR A 29 6.87 3.68 -2.46
C THR A 29 5.48 3.16 -2.13
N VAL A 30 4.47 4.02 -2.22
CA VAL A 30 3.06 3.64 -2.05
C VAL A 30 2.68 2.51 -3.00
N LEU A 31 3.08 2.61 -4.28
CA LEU A 31 2.81 1.59 -5.29
C LEU A 31 3.47 0.25 -4.94
N ARG A 32 4.74 0.26 -4.51
CA ARG A 32 5.46 -0.94 -4.06
C ARG A 32 4.77 -1.62 -2.90
N ARG A 33 4.33 -0.87 -1.88
CA ARG A 33 3.61 -1.42 -0.73
C ARG A 33 2.33 -2.13 -1.15
N SER A 34 1.56 -1.53 -2.07
CA SER A 34 0.32 -2.13 -2.59
C SER A 34 0.60 -3.41 -3.37
N ALA A 35 1.64 -3.43 -4.21
CA ALA A 35 2.05 -4.62 -4.95
C ALA A 35 2.52 -5.74 -4.01
N GLU A 36 3.37 -5.41 -3.04
CA GLU A 36 3.86 -6.37 -2.04
C GLU A 36 2.74 -6.93 -1.15
N ALA A 37 1.72 -6.13 -0.81
CA ALA A 37 0.56 -6.61 -0.06
C ALA A 37 -0.22 -7.68 -0.85
N LEU A 38 -0.41 -7.49 -2.15
CA LEU A 38 -1.04 -8.48 -3.02
C LEU A 38 -0.19 -9.76 -3.11
N LEU A 39 1.12 -9.62 -3.32
CA LEU A 39 2.06 -10.75 -3.38
C LEU A 39 2.07 -11.56 -2.07
N ASN A 40 2.13 -10.89 -0.93
CA ASN A 40 2.11 -11.52 0.40
C ASN A 40 0.79 -12.25 0.67
N ALA A 41 -0.32 -11.78 0.09
CA ALA A 41 -1.60 -12.47 0.16
C ALA A 41 -1.70 -13.70 -0.76
N GLY A 42 -0.67 -13.96 -1.60
CA GLY A 42 -0.60 -15.09 -2.52
C GLY A 42 -1.07 -14.79 -3.94
N VAL A 43 -1.32 -13.52 -4.28
CA VAL A 43 -1.66 -13.10 -5.66
C VAL A 43 -0.36 -12.88 -6.43
N THR A 44 0.06 -13.88 -7.20
CA THR A 44 1.35 -13.87 -7.92
C THR A 44 1.28 -13.30 -9.33
N ASP A 45 0.10 -13.35 -9.97
CA ASP A 45 -0.13 -12.72 -11.28
C ASP A 45 -0.74 -11.33 -11.06
N ILE A 46 0.05 -10.28 -11.28
CA ILE A 46 -0.39 -8.88 -11.08
C ILE A 46 -0.14 -8.10 -12.37
N ILE A 47 -1.17 -7.35 -12.79
CA ILE A 47 -1.11 -6.39 -13.89
C ILE A 47 -1.24 -4.98 -13.31
N ILE A 48 -0.25 -4.14 -13.54
CA ILE A 48 -0.23 -2.75 -13.08
C ILE A 48 -0.67 -1.84 -14.24
N ALA A 49 -1.80 -1.14 -14.08
CA ALA A 49 -2.23 -0.12 -15.02
C ALA A 49 -1.50 1.18 -14.72
N VAL A 50 -0.61 1.62 -15.62
CA VAL A 50 0.34 2.72 -15.38
C VAL A 50 -0.01 4.02 -16.12
N SER A 51 0.39 5.15 -15.54
CA SER A 51 0.60 6.44 -16.22
C SER A 51 2.09 6.65 -16.49
N ASP A 52 2.44 7.72 -17.22
CA ASP A 52 3.85 8.07 -17.44
C ASP A 52 4.59 8.34 -16.12
N ALA A 53 3.91 8.95 -15.15
CA ALA A 53 4.49 9.26 -13.83
C ALA A 53 4.82 8.01 -12.99
N THR A 54 4.10 6.92 -13.15
CA THR A 54 4.26 5.69 -12.36
C THR A 54 4.99 4.57 -13.08
N ARG A 55 5.24 4.75 -14.40
CA ARG A 55 5.82 3.73 -15.28
C ARG A 55 7.16 3.20 -14.78
N GLN A 56 8.09 4.09 -14.48
CA GLN A 56 9.45 3.69 -14.06
C GLN A 56 9.41 2.80 -12.80
N GLU A 57 8.62 3.19 -11.79
CA GLU A 57 8.48 2.40 -10.55
C GLU A 57 7.79 1.05 -10.82
N ALA A 58 6.75 1.06 -11.67
CA ALA A 58 6.05 -0.18 -12.03
C ALA A 58 6.95 -1.14 -12.82
N GLU A 59 7.78 -0.66 -13.75
CA GLU A 59 8.74 -1.48 -14.49
C GLU A 59 9.80 -2.08 -13.57
N ALA A 60 10.28 -1.32 -12.57
CA ALA A 60 11.19 -1.85 -11.55
C ALA A 60 10.54 -2.98 -10.73
N LEU A 61 9.26 -2.85 -10.37
CA LEU A 61 8.48 -3.90 -9.70
C LEU A 61 8.28 -5.12 -10.60
N CYS A 62 8.01 -4.90 -11.89
CA CYS A 62 7.86 -5.98 -12.86
C CYS A 62 9.16 -6.79 -13.01
N ALA A 63 10.29 -6.11 -13.13
CA ALA A 63 11.61 -6.76 -13.21
C ALA A 63 11.94 -7.57 -11.94
N GLN A 64 11.56 -7.05 -10.76
CA GLN A 64 11.87 -7.69 -9.48
C GLN A 64 10.96 -8.89 -9.18
N TYR A 65 9.67 -8.82 -9.51
CA TYR A 65 8.66 -9.79 -9.09
C TYR A 65 8.00 -10.56 -10.25
N GLY A 66 8.39 -10.33 -11.50
CA GLY A 66 7.78 -10.99 -12.66
C GLY A 66 6.38 -10.49 -12.98
N LEU A 67 6.05 -9.25 -12.62
CA LEU A 67 4.73 -8.65 -12.86
C LEU A 67 4.62 -8.10 -14.29
N ARG A 68 3.44 -7.61 -14.66
CA ARG A 68 3.16 -7.04 -15.98
C ARG A 68 2.59 -5.64 -15.88
N THR A 69 2.83 -4.80 -16.89
CA THR A 69 2.21 -3.48 -16.99
C THR A 69 1.27 -3.42 -18.19
N VAL A 70 0.26 -2.54 -18.08
CA VAL A 70 -0.56 -2.07 -19.21
C VAL A 70 -0.69 -0.56 -19.12
N ASN A 71 -0.90 0.09 -20.25
CA ASN A 71 -1.21 1.52 -20.22
C ASN A 71 -2.58 1.74 -19.57
N GLY A 72 -2.67 2.72 -18.68
CA GLY A 72 -3.95 3.23 -18.21
C GLY A 72 -4.78 3.80 -19.36
N GLY A 73 -6.02 4.12 -19.05
CA GLY A 73 -6.91 4.81 -19.97
C GLY A 73 -7.22 6.23 -19.49
N GLU A 74 -8.12 6.92 -20.20
CA GLU A 74 -8.54 8.28 -19.85
C GLU A 74 -9.26 8.34 -18.51
N THR A 75 -10.02 7.28 -18.20
CA THR A 75 -10.75 7.12 -16.94
C THR A 75 -10.20 5.95 -16.10
N ARG A 76 -10.64 5.89 -14.83
CA ARG A 76 -10.37 4.72 -13.98
C ARG A 76 -10.95 3.44 -14.60
N GLY A 77 -12.17 3.53 -15.12
CA GLY A 77 -12.83 2.40 -15.78
C GLY A 77 -12.08 1.90 -17.01
N ASP A 78 -11.55 2.80 -17.84
CA ASP A 78 -10.75 2.41 -19.00
C ASP A 78 -9.44 1.72 -18.58
N SER A 79 -8.81 2.20 -17.51
CA SER A 79 -7.61 1.57 -16.95
C SER A 79 -7.88 0.14 -16.47
N VAL A 80 -9.01 -0.08 -15.78
CA VAL A 80 -9.47 -1.43 -15.38
C VAL A 80 -9.76 -2.29 -16.60
N TYR A 81 -10.49 -1.76 -17.58
CA TYR A 81 -10.83 -2.50 -18.79
C TYR A 81 -9.59 -2.94 -19.59
N ASN A 82 -8.60 -2.05 -19.72
CA ASN A 82 -7.33 -2.38 -20.36
C ASN A 82 -6.61 -3.53 -19.64
N ALA A 83 -6.59 -3.50 -18.31
CA ALA A 83 -5.98 -4.56 -17.50
C ALA A 83 -6.76 -5.87 -17.57
N LEU A 84 -8.11 -5.83 -17.53
CA LEU A 84 -8.96 -7.00 -17.70
C LEU A 84 -8.74 -7.68 -19.04
N ARG A 85 -8.54 -6.92 -20.13
CA ARG A 85 -8.25 -7.49 -21.47
C ARG A 85 -6.92 -8.23 -21.53
N ALA A 86 -5.97 -7.87 -20.70
CA ALA A 86 -4.65 -8.51 -20.60
C ALA A 86 -4.61 -9.65 -19.57
N ALA A 87 -5.68 -9.81 -18.78
CA ALA A 87 -5.81 -10.87 -17.77
C ALA A 87 -6.33 -12.18 -18.38
N ASP A 88 -5.86 -13.29 -17.78
CA ASP A 88 -6.35 -14.64 -18.05
C ASP A 88 -6.49 -15.35 -16.69
N CYS A 89 -7.69 -15.35 -16.10
CA CYS A 89 -7.92 -15.81 -14.74
C CYS A 89 -9.37 -16.23 -14.48
N ASP A 90 -9.59 -16.92 -13.37
CA ASP A 90 -10.92 -17.23 -12.85
C ASP A 90 -11.51 -16.05 -12.06
N ILE A 91 -10.64 -15.37 -11.29
CA ILE A 91 -10.97 -14.21 -10.44
C ILE A 91 -10.09 -13.03 -10.81
N ALA A 92 -10.72 -11.89 -11.11
CA ALA A 92 -10.06 -10.60 -11.23
C ALA A 92 -10.20 -9.82 -9.90
N LEU A 93 -9.07 -9.49 -9.28
CA LEU A 93 -9.00 -8.66 -8.08
C LEU A 93 -8.56 -7.26 -8.47
N ILE A 94 -9.43 -6.27 -8.33
CA ILE A 94 -9.16 -4.88 -8.68
C ILE A 94 -8.81 -4.10 -7.41
N HIS A 95 -7.63 -3.44 -7.40
CA HIS A 95 -7.15 -2.73 -6.22
C HIS A 95 -6.57 -1.35 -6.59
N ASP A 96 -6.96 -0.34 -5.82
CA ASP A 96 -6.39 1.00 -5.94
C ASP A 96 -4.96 1.02 -5.39
N GLY A 97 -3.95 1.37 -6.19
CA GLY A 97 -2.55 1.48 -5.77
C GLY A 97 -2.32 2.47 -4.62
N ALA A 98 -3.27 3.36 -4.36
CA ALA A 98 -3.25 4.31 -3.25
C ALA A 98 -3.77 3.75 -1.91
N ARG A 99 -4.16 2.46 -1.82
CA ARG A 99 -4.56 1.79 -0.57
C ARG A 99 -3.46 0.83 -0.09
N CYS A 100 -2.29 1.37 0.14
CA CYS A 100 -1.07 0.62 0.41
C CYS A 100 -0.99 -0.01 1.81
N LEU A 101 -2.00 0.19 2.65
CA LEU A 101 -2.11 -0.39 4.00
C LEU A 101 -3.15 -1.52 4.08
N VAL A 102 -3.56 -2.06 2.93
CA VAL A 102 -4.46 -3.21 2.87
C VAL A 102 -3.81 -4.43 3.52
N SER A 103 -4.53 -5.14 4.39
CA SER A 103 -4.05 -6.37 5.00
C SER A 103 -4.26 -7.58 4.09
N GLU A 104 -3.43 -8.60 4.28
CA GLU A 104 -3.56 -9.88 3.58
C GLU A 104 -4.92 -10.55 3.83
N GLU A 105 -5.47 -10.39 5.03
CA GLU A 105 -6.78 -10.93 5.40
C GLU A 105 -7.89 -10.32 4.54
N ILE A 106 -7.91 -8.99 4.37
CA ILE A 106 -8.87 -8.28 3.51
C ILE A 106 -8.78 -8.78 2.07
N ILE A 107 -7.55 -8.96 1.56
CA ILE A 107 -7.31 -9.45 0.20
C ILE A 107 -7.85 -10.87 0.04
N ARG A 108 -7.48 -11.78 0.95
CA ARG A 108 -7.91 -13.19 0.90
C ARG A 108 -9.41 -13.33 1.04
N ASP A 109 -10.05 -12.56 1.93
CA ASP A 109 -11.49 -12.60 2.11
C ASP A 109 -12.25 -12.09 0.88
N SER A 110 -11.76 -11.02 0.23
CA SER A 110 -12.33 -10.53 -1.02
C SER A 110 -12.29 -11.60 -2.13
N ILE A 111 -11.17 -12.33 -2.27
CA ILE A 111 -11.03 -13.42 -3.23
C ILE A 111 -11.98 -14.58 -2.89
N ARG A 112 -12.04 -14.98 -1.62
CA ARG A 112 -12.93 -16.05 -1.14
C ARG A 112 -14.41 -15.73 -1.45
N CYS A 113 -14.86 -14.52 -1.11
CA CYS A 113 -16.21 -14.08 -1.40
C CYS A 113 -16.50 -14.06 -2.91
N ALA A 114 -15.56 -13.61 -3.73
CA ALA A 114 -15.74 -13.64 -5.19
C ALA A 114 -15.85 -15.06 -5.75
N ALA A 115 -15.09 -16.00 -5.23
CA ALA A 115 -15.16 -17.40 -5.64
C ALA A 115 -16.53 -18.02 -5.29
N GLU A 116 -17.03 -17.74 -4.10
CA GLU A 116 -18.28 -18.31 -3.56
C GLU A 116 -19.51 -17.63 -4.14
N PHE A 117 -19.56 -16.29 -4.11
CA PHE A 117 -20.77 -15.52 -4.44
C PHE A 117 -20.69 -14.83 -5.81
N GLY A 118 -19.53 -14.82 -6.45
CA GLY A 118 -19.30 -14.14 -7.73
C GLY A 118 -18.74 -12.73 -7.61
N SER A 119 -18.82 -12.12 -6.44
CA SER A 119 -18.19 -10.84 -6.09
C SER A 119 -17.77 -10.82 -4.64
N GLY A 120 -16.71 -10.09 -4.32
CA GLY A 120 -16.22 -9.85 -2.97
C GLY A 120 -15.66 -8.43 -2.88
N VAL A 121 -16.43 -7.51 -2.31
CA VAL A 121 -16.13 -6.09 -2.26
C VAL A 121 -15.76 -5.70 -0.85
N ALA A 122 -14.51 -5.33 -0.62
CA ALA A 122 -14.09 -4.86 0.68
C ALA A 122 -14.89 -3.63 1.09
N ALA A 123 -15.53 -3.67 2.25
CA ALA A 123 -16.37 -2.58 2.73
C ALA A 123 -16.42 -2.52 4.25
N ILE A 124 -16.65 -1.32 4.79
CA ILE A 124 -16.91 -1.08 6.22
C ILE A 124 -18.26 -0.36 6.38
N PRO A 125 -19.01 -0.61 7.46
CA PRO A 125 -20.21 0.16 7.74
C PRO A 125 -19.89 1.62 8.01
N ALA A 126 -20.77 2.53 7.56
CA ALA A 126 -20.66 3.95 7.88
C ALA A 126 -20.84 4.16 9.40
N ARG A 127 -19.89 4.89 10.03
CA ARG A 127 -19.86 5.13 11.48
C ARG A 127 -20.34 6.52 11.83
N ASP A 128 -19.97 7.50 11.01
CA ASP A 128 -20.28 8.90 11.26
C ASP A 128 -21.70 9.26 10.82
N THR A 129 -22.23 10.36 11.36
CA THR A 129 -23.50 10.93 10.91
C THR A 129 -23.31 11.48 9.48
N MET A 130 -24.18 11.07 8.58
CA MET A 130 -24.10 11.41 7.17
C MET A 130 -25.16 12.44 6.81
N TRP A 131 -24.74 13.49 6.11
CA TRP A 131 -25.64 14.53 5.57
C TRP A 131 -25.51 14.57 4.06
N ARG A 132 -26.62 14.70 3.35
CA ARG A 132 -26.65 14.92 1.91
C ARG A 132 -27.60 16.10 1.61
N GLU A 133 -27.05 17.16 1.06
CA GLU A 133 -27.81 18.38 0.66
C GLU A 133 -28.64 18.98 1.81
N GLY A 134 -28.13 18.91 3.05
CA GLY A 134 -28.83 19.41 4.25
C GLY A 134 -29.78 18.41 4.90
N GLU A 135 -29.95 17.23 4.33
CA GLU A 135 -30.81 16.17 4.88
C GLU A 135 -29.98 15.10 5.59
N LEU A 136 -30.46 14.64 6.73
CA LEU A 136 -29.87 13.53 7.47
C LEU A 136 -30.08 12.22 6.71
N VAL A 137 -28.97 11.51 6.42
CA VAL A 137 -29.03 10.19 5.79
C VAL A 137 -29.04 9.12 6.87
N ASP A 138 -30.01 8.22 6.84
CA ASP A 138 -29.96 7.01 7.69
C ASP A 138 -28.77 6.15 7.30
N ARG A 139 -27.82 6.02 8.22
CA ARG A 139 -26.58 5.25 8.00
C ARG A 139 -26.77 3.74 8.16
N ASN A 140 -27.93 3.28 8.65
CA ASN A 140 -28.20 1.86 8.79
C ASN A 140 -28.15 1.17 7.43
N GLY A 141 -27.29 0.16 7.30
CA GLY A 141 -27.05 -0.55 6.04
C GLY A 141 -26.20 0.19 5.01
N VAL A 142 -25.70 1.41 5.31
CA VAL A 142 -24.77 2.12 4.42
C VAL A 142 -23.37 1.53 4.58
N MET A 143 -22.82 1.04 3.47
CA MET A 143 -21.47 0.49 3.40
C MET A 143 -20.56 1.44 2.64
N LEU A 144 -19.40 1.70 3.21
CA LEU A 144 -18.32 2.46 2.56
C LEU A 144 -17.44 1.47 1.78
N ALA A 145 -17.62 1.44 0.47
CA ALA A 145 -16.87 0.54 -0.39
C ALA A 145 -15.40 0.93 -0.46
N GLN A 146 -14.56 -0.07 -0.34
CA GLN A 146 -13.10 0.03 -0.48
C GLN A 146 -12.64 -0.84 -1.65
N THR A 147 -11.35 -0.96 -1.83
CA THR A 147 -10.72 -2.03 -2.61
C THR A 147 -9.79 -2.84 -1.70
N PRO A 148 -9.57 -4.14 -1.96
CA PRO A 148 -9.84 -4.87 -3.20
C PRO A 148 -11.34 -5.09 -3.47
N GLN A 149 -11.66 -5.15 -4.77
CA GLN A 149 -12.94 -5.58 -5.29
C GLN A 149 -12.66 -6.77 -6.21
N SER A 150 -13.04 -7.95 -5.78
CA SER A 150 -12.80 -9.18 -6.51
C SER A 150 -14.08 -9.68 -7.16
N PHE A 151 -13.97 -10.21 -8.39
CA PHE A 151 -15.11 -10.68 -9.16
C PHE A 151 -14.73 -11.93 -9.96
N LYS A 152 -15.70 -12.82 -10.24
CA LYS A 152 -15.54 -13.81 -11.31
C LYS A 152 -15.22 -13.08 -12.61
N TYR A 153 -14.11 -13.46 -13.25
CA TYR A 153 -13.56 -12.74 -14.40
C TYR A 153 -14.58 -12.55 -15.52
N ASP A 154 -15.24 -13.62 -15.93
CA ASP A 154 -16.23 -13.56 -17.03
C ASP A 154 -17.35 -12.56 -16.73
N ARG A 155 -17.78 -12.50 -15.47
CA ARG A 155 -18.86 -11.60 -15.05
C ARG A 155 -18.45 -10.15 -15.09
N ILE A 156 -17.30 -9.80 -14.52
CA ILE A 156 -16.86 -8.41 -14.52
C ILE A 156 -16.47 -7.95 -15.94
N MET A 157 -15.84 -8.80 -16.74
CA MET A 157 -15.53 -8.51 -18.13
C MET A 157 -16.81 -8.25 -18.94
N LYS A 158 -17.86 -9.06 -18.75
CA LYS A 158 -19.17 -8.86 -19.39
C LYS A 158 -19.78 -7.52 -18.96
N ALA A 159 -19.72 -7.19 -17.65
CA ALA A 159 -20.23 -5.91 -17.14
C ALA A 159 -19.54 -4.70 -17.75
N TYR A 160 -18.21 -4.77 -17.93
CA TYR A 160 -17.44 -3.72 -18.58
C TYR A 160 -17.75 -3.57 -20.07
N ARG A 161 -17.90 -4.70 -20.81
CA ARG A 161 -18.28 -4.67 -22.22
C ARG A 161 -19.67 -4.03 -22.41
N GLN A 162 -20.65 -4.50 -21.64
CA GLN A 162 -22.00 -3.96 -21.71
C GLN A 162 -22.05 -2.46 -21.35
N ALA A 163 -21.32 -2.03 -20.33
CA ALA A 163 -21.26 -0.62 -19.97
C ALA A 163 -20.67 0.24 -21.09
N LYS A 164 -19.67 -0.29 -21.79
CA LYS A 164 -19.03 0.39 -22.93
C LYS A 164 -19.99 0.51 -24.12
N ASP A 165 -20.72 -0.57 -24.43
CA ASP A 165 -21.73 -0.59 -25.50
C ASP A 165 -22.89 0.39 -25.21
N ASP A 166 -23.27 0.51 -23.92
CA ASP A 166 -24.33 1.40 -23.45
C ASP A 166 -23.86 2.85 -23.22
N GLY A 167 -22.55 3.17 -23.42
CA GLY A 167 -21.99 4.51 -23.17
C GLY A 167 -21.99 4.93 -21.70
N VAL A 168 -22.03 3.96 -20.76
CA VAL A 168 -22.08 4.20 -19.32
C VAL A 168 -20.68 4.27 -18.72
N GLN A 169 -20.38 5.39 -18.09
CA GLN A 169 -19.17 5.53 -17.27
C GLN A 169 -19.48 5.24 -15.82
N ALA A 170 -18.74 4.32 -15.21
CA ALA A 170 -18.84 4.08 -13.78
C ALA A 170 -17.56 4.50 -13.06
N THR A 171 -17.76 5.09 -11.91
CA THR A 171 -16.68 5.49 -11.00
C THR A 171 -16.19 4.34 -10.14
N ASP A 172 -16.93 3.22 -10.12
CA ASP A 172 -16.71 2.07 -9.25
C ASP A 172 -17.08 0.76 -9.97
N ASP A 173 -16.27 -0.28 -9.75
CA ASP A 173 -16.44 -1.60 -10.41
C ASP A 173 -17.71 -2.32 -9.91
N CYS A 174 -18.06 -2.10 -8.62
CA CYS A 174 -19.29 -2.63 -8.02
C CYS A 174 -20.53 -2.11 -8.74
N ALA A 175 -20.55 -0.83 -9.14
CA ALA A 175 -21.70 -0.24 -9.79
C ALA A 175 -22.00 -0.93 -11.14
N LEU A 176 -20.94 -1.22 -11.92
CA LEU A 176 -21.08 -1.94 -13.18
C LEU A 176 -21.55 -3.39 -12.96
N TYR A 177 -20.95 -4.07 -11.99
CA TYR A 177 -21.33 -5.43 -11.65
C TYR A 177 -22.79 -5.50 -11.18
N LYS A 178 -23.16 -4.61 -10.24
CA LYS A 178 -24.53 -4.52 -9.71
C LYS A 178 -25.57 -4.26 -10.81
N ARG A 179 -25.25 -3.39 -11.76
CA ARG A 179 -26.14 -3.06 -12.89
C ARG A 179 -26.54 -4.31 -13.68
N LEU A 180 -25.61 -5.27 -13.85
CA LEU A 180 -25.85 -6.47 -14.65
C LEU A 180 -26.35 -7.65 -13.83
N TYR A 181 -25.93 -7.76 -12.56
CA TYR A 181 -26.19 -8.92 -11.70
C TYR A 181 -27.09 -8.62 -10.48
N GLY A 182 -27.55 -7.37 -10.32
CA GLY A 182 -28.51 -6.96 -9.29
C GLY A 182 -27.90 -6.68 -7.90
N SER A 183 -26.86 -7.39 -7.50
CA SER A 183 -26.24 -7.24 -6.18
C SER A 183 -24.75 -7.51 -6.20
N VAL A 184 -24.05 -7.03 -5.18
CA VAL A 184 -22.65 -7.39 -4.87
C VAL A 184 -22.60 -7.98 -3.47
N HIS A 185 -21.64 -8.89 -3.23
CA HIS A 185 -21.36 -9.42 -1.92
C HIS A 185 -20.24 -8.62 -1.27
N TYR A 186 -20.49 -8.10 -0.06
CA TYR A 186 -19.47 -7.40 0.69
C TYR A 186 -18.55 -8.39 1.41
N SER A 187 -17.26 -8.11 1.38
CA SER A 187 -16.22 -8.81 2.12
C SER A 187 -15.64 -7.93 3.22
N LEU A 188 -14.77 -8.50 4.03
CA LEU A 188 -14.06 -7.77 5.07
C LEU A 188 -13.41 -6.51 4.52
N GLY A 189 -13.64 -5.38 5.18
CA GLY A 189 -12.93 -4.12 4.99
C GLY A 189 -12.15 -3.73 6.24
N GLY A 190 -11.44 -2.62 6.19
CA GLY A 190 -10.66 -2.16 7.33
C GLY A 190 -10.56 -0.64 7.44
N VAL A 191 -10.56 -0.14 8.66
CA VAL A 191 -10.39 1.31 8.92
C VAL A 191 -9.03 1.80 8.44
N ILE A 192 -7.99 0.98 8.58
CA ILE A 192 -6.63 1.31 8.13
C ILE A 192 -6.50 1.20 6.60
N ASN A 193 -7.38 0.45 5.93
CA ASN A 193 -7.39 0.32 4.47
C ASN A 193 -7.93 1.59 3.79
N GLN A 194 -7.41 2.74 4.20
CA GLN A 194 -7.77 4.05 3.64
C GLN A 194 -7.05 4.28 2.32
N LYS A 195 -7.63 5.15 1.50
CA LYS A 195 -7.04 5.61 0.26
C LYS A 195 -6.25 6.89 0.52
N LEU A 196 -4.97 6.89 0.23
CA LEU A 196 -4.14 8.09 0.28
C LEU A 196 -4.65 9.08 -0.76
N THR A 197 -5.19 10.23 -0.32
CA THR A 197 -5.88 11.20 -1.18
C THR A 197 -5.43 12.63 -0.98
N THR A 198 -4.96 12.99 0.23
CA THR A 198 -4.57 14.35 0.63
C THR A 198 -3.15 14.36 1.18
N GLU A 199 -2.57 15.56 1.35
CA GLU A 199 -1.26 15.71 2.00
C GLU A 199 -1.31 15.26 3.48
N GLU A 200 -2.42 15.48 4.18
CA GLU A 200 -2.62 15.02 5.57
C GLU A 200 -2.56 13.50 5.69
N ASP A 201 -3.07 12.78 4.68
CA ASP A 201 -2.97 11.32 4.66
C ASP A 201 -1.51 10.87 4.62
N ILE A 202 -0.60 11.62 3.98
CA ILE A 202 0.83 11.28 3.92
C ILE A 202 1.42 11.23 5.32
N GLU A 203 1.17 12.24 6.15
CA GLU A 203 1.70 12.30 7.52
C GLU A 203 1.18 11.12 8.36
N LEU A 204 -0.13 10.82 8.24
CA LEU A 204 -0.72 9.68 8.90
C LEU A 204 -0.07 8.36 8.46
N PHE A 205 0.07 8.17 7.15
CA PHE A 205 0.64 6.95 6.59
C PHE A 205 2.14 6.83 6.91
N GLN A 206 2.89 7.92 6.97
CA GLN A 206 4.27 7.93 7.44
C GLN A 206 4.38 7.41 8.87
N LYS A 207 3.52 7.89 9.78
CA LYS A 207 3.48 7.41 11.17
C LYS A 207 3.13 5.93 11.26
N LEU A 208 2.13 5.48 10.49
CA LEU A 208 1.71 4.06 10.47
C LEU A 208 2.75 3.12 9.84
N THR A 209 3.65 3.65 9.00
CA THR A 209 4.68 2.87 8.32
C THR A 209 6.09 3.10 8.88
N ALA A 210 6.23 4.00 9.83
CA ALA A 210 7.50 4.23 10.54
C ALA A 210 7.94 2.93 11.24
N ARG A 211 9.19 2.58 11.04
CA ARG A 211 9.83 1.50 11.79
C ARG A 211 10.59 2.12 12.93
N GLU A 212 10.20 1.82 14.14
CA GLU A 212 11.07 2.07 15.29
C GLU A 212 12.32 1.20 15.14
N ARG A 213 13.47 1.83 15.27
CA ARG A 213 14.76 1.15 15.28
C ARG A 213 15.39 1.44 16.63
N ILE A 214 15.77 0.38 17.33
CA ILE A 214 16.48 0.50 18.60
C ILE A 214 17.90 0.03 18.33
N GLY A 215 18.87 0.90 18.60
CA GLY A 215 20.30 0.55 18.64
C GLY A 215 20.75 0.39 20.09
N TYR A 216 21.63 -0.57 20.32
CA TYR A 216 22.28 -0.77 21.60
C TYR A 216 23.79 -0.75 21.38
N GLY A 217 24.50 0.01 22.21
CA GLY A 217 25.94 0.02 22.22
C GLY A 217 26.42 -0.01 23.68
N GLU A 218 27.42 -0.83 23.97
CA GLU A 218 28.07 -0.91 25.27
C GLU A 218 29.57 -0.96 25.06
N ASP A 219 30.30 -0.13 25.82
CA ASP A 219 31.73 -0.19 25.90
C ASP A 219 32.18 0.27 27.31
N THR A 220 33.27 -0.27 27.81
CA THR A 220 33.77 0.02 29.15
C THR A 220 35.22 0.49 29.09
N HIS A 221 35.47 1.70 29.48
CA HIS A 221 36.80 2.27 29.51
C HIS A 221 37.12 2.88 30.89
N ARG A 222 38.37 2.78 31.28
CA ARG A 222 38.86 3.49 32.46
C ARG A 222 38.94 4.99 32.20
N LEU A 223 38.65 5.78 33.20
CA LEU A 223 38.89 7.24 33.19
C LEU A 223 40.30 7.60 33.59
N THR A 224 40.94 8.56 32.95
CA THR A 224 42.28 9.02 33.26
C THR A 224 42.36 10.54 33.19
N GLU A 225 43.28 11.12 33.92
CA GLU A 225 43.58 12.57 33.88
C GLU A 225 44.32 12.94 32.58
N GLY A 226 44.23 14.19 32.18
CA GLY A 226 44.95 14.72 31.02
C GLY A 226 44.32 14.38 29.65
N ARG A 227 43.14 13.74 29.60
CA ARG A 227 42.38 13.50 28.37
C ARG A 227 41.01 14.18 28.44
N ARG A 228 40.52 14.61 27.27
CA ARG A 228 39.16 15.16 27.15
C ARG A 228 38.15 14.03 27.11
N LEU A 229 36.97 14.22 27.67
CA LEU A 229 35.84 13.33 27.54
C LEU A 229 35.01 13.74 26.32
N VAL A 230 34.98 12.90 25.28
CA VAL A 230 34.18 13.13 24.06
C VAL A 230 33.21 11.98 23.92
N ILE A 231 31.92 12.26 23.72
CA ILE A 231 30.87 11.28 23.47
C ILE A 231 29.99 11.79 22.31
N GLY A 232 29.80 11.00 21.26
CA GLY A 232 29.03 11.41 20.08
C GLY A 232 29.63 12.60 19.33
N GLY A 233 30.96 12.81 19.44
CA GLY A 233 31.66 13.97 18.89
C GLY A 233 31.50 15.25 19.69
N VAL A 234 30.82 15.21 20.85
CA VAL A 234 30.60 16.36 21.74
C VAL A 234 31.56 16.27 22.94
N GLU A 235 32.33 17.31 23.17
CA GLU A 235 33.21 17.42 24.35
C GLU A 235 32.38 17.71 25.59
N ILE A 236 32.50 16.84 26.59
CA ILE A 236 31.84 17.01 27.89
C ILE A 236 32.86 17.60 28.86
N PRO A 237 32.54 18.73 29.52
CA PRO A 237 33.45 19.38 30.46
C PRO A 237 33.56 18.54 31.73
N TYR A 238 34.55 17.64 31.76
CA TYR A 238 34.87 16.81 32.90
C TYR A 238 36.37 16.67 33.06
N ARG A 239 36.84 16.48 34.30
CA ARG A 239 38.28 16.44 34.63
C ARG A 239 39.01 15.21 34.14
N LEU A 240 38.28 14.14 33.81
CA LEU A 240 38.83 12.86 33.35
C LEU A 240 38.27 12.52 31.96
N GLY A 241 39.09 11.96 31.10
CA GLY A 241 38.67 11.39 29.79
C GLY A 241 38.87 9.87 29.72
N LEU A 242 38.35 9.27 28.67
CA LEU A 242 38.42 7.80 28.45
C LEU A 242 39.86 7.39 28.10
N MET A 243 40.35 6.33 28.76
CA MET A 243 41.64 5.71 28.48
C MET A 243 41.49 4.63 27.42
N GLY A 244 42.04 4.84 26.22
CA GLY A 244 41.98 3.84 25.12
C GLY A 244 42.56 4.41 23.82
N HIS A 245 42.63 3.57 22.79
CA HIS A 245 43.01 3.96 21.43
C HIS A 245 41.83 4.48 20.60
N SER A 246 40.60 4.29 21.05
CA SER A 246 39.37 4.84 20.51
C SER A 246 38.66 5.69 21.57
N ASP A 247 37.77 6.58 21.16
CA ASP A 247 36.96 7.40 22.07
C ASP A 247 35.82 6.61 22.72
N ALA A 248 35.77 5.26 22.52
CA ALA A 248 34.75 4.34 23.06
C ALA A 248 33.33 4.86 22.92
N ASP A 249 33.00 5.37 21.72
CA ASP A 249 31.78 6.11 21.49
C ASP A 249 30.58 5.15 21.32
N VAL A 250 30.01 4.77 22.47
CA VAL A 250 28.82 3.89 22.55
C VAL A 250 27.61 4.48 21.82
N LEU A 251 27.53 5.81 21.70
CA LEU A 251 26.47 6.48 20.97
C LEU A 251 26.58 6.19 19.47
N ILE A 252 27.80 6.32 18.93
CA ILE A 252 28.07 6.00 17.51
C ILE A 252 27.88 4.49 17.26
N LEU A 253 28.31 3.62 18.16
CA LEU A 253 28.07 2.18 18.05
C LEU A 253 26.58 1.84 18.00
N SER A 254 25.74 2.47 18.81
CA SER A 254 24.29 2.27 18.78
C SER A 254 23.67 2.80 17.46
N LEU A 255 24.14 3.93 16.94
CA LEU A 255 23.70 4.51 15.68
C LEU A 255 24.05 3.62 14.47
N ILE A 256 25.22 2.98 14.46
CA ILE A 256 25.60 2.03 13.41
C ILE A 256 24.61 0.87 13.35
N HIS A 257 24.18 0.31 14.49
CA HIS A 257 23.17 -0.75 14.52
C HIS A 257 21.78 -0.29 14.04
N ILE A 258 21.47 1.00 14.13
CA ILE A 258 20.24 1.59 13.61
C ILE A 258 20.33 1.80 12.10
N SER A 259 21.46 2.31 11.58
CA SER A 259 21.64 2.69 10.18
C SER A 259 21.94 1.48 9.27
N GLU A 260 22.74 0.55 9.77
CA GLU A 260 23.12 -0.69 9.08
C GLU A 260 22.70 -1.90 9.90
N PRO A 261 21.48 -2.41 9.76
CA PRO A 261 21.08 -3.66 10.42
C PRO A 261 21.82 -4.83 9.78
N THR A 262 23.06 -5.06 10.23
CA THR A 262 23.84 -6.25 9.89
C THR A 262 23.08 -7.49 10.33
N ARG A 263 23.00 -8.49 9.45
CA ARG A 263 22.59 -9.85 9.82
C ARG A 263 23.47 -10.27 11.00
N ARG A 264 22.85 -10.72 12.09
CA ARG A 264 23.55 -11.34 13.21
C ARG A 264 24.38 -12.51 12.69
N THR A 265 25.67 -12.31 12.51
CA THR A 265 26.63 -13.40 12.58
C THR A 265 27.00 -13.53 14.05
N PRO A 266 26.78 -14.67 14.71
CA PRO A 266 27.32 -14.91 16.04
C PRO A 266 28.85 -14.86 15.89
N ILE A 267 29.49 -14.00 16.64
CA ILE A 267 30.94 -14.06 16.81
C ILE A 267 31.16 -15.24 17.77
N SER A 268 31.71 -16.31 17.22
CA SER A 268 32.21 -17.45 17.95
C SER A 268 33.44 -17.08 18.78
#